data_e0df6b92f117bc4c6fd026651f0e66f7
#
_entry.id   e0df6b92f117bc4c6fd026651f0e66f7
#
_cell.length_a   1.000
_cell.length_b   1.000
_cell.length_c   1.000
_cell.angle_alpha   90.00
_cell.angle_beta   90.00
_cell.angle_gamma   90.00
#
_symmetry.space_group_name_H-M   'P 1'
#
loop_
_entity.id
_entity.type
_entity.pdbx_description
1 polymer ?
#
loop_
_entity_poly.entity_id
_entity_poly.type
_entity_poly.pdbx_seq_one_letter_code
_entity_poly.pdbx_strand_id
1 'polypeptide(L)'
;MIRTGRTASAGTGARAPERPAGLPAGAPARAPQHAAELPAGAAARPIEGLLLGLAAGDAAGWPAARHRASRMPEWTRRLTRELDTFAEQNATTTLPVPIALNQPPEPLRLGPSDDAEWAAFVAESVLTAAGVLLSDLSRSRRMRAAIDLAWNALASEVAAAAERAPEVESAVLPLRARISVRAGLGNLATGLRPPATGHDNPHYFDDAACVRACVLAVVHPGDARAAADLAEFDARYTQDGDGVHGARAMAAAIATALASADVDAAVEAALVQLPETTEIGRNARHAVRLARTHQDGGAFAIVPTLEHEIVDHVYSYGIAAAETVPVALALATAARGRMTEAVPAAACLSRVADSAPALAGALTGALGGGDSIPAAWREACRTLSGCALPRLAGTDLVELAALLAATELTSPKG
;
A
#
# COMPACT_ATOMS: atom_id res chain seq x y z
N MET A 1 -7.96 -56.93 54.34
CA MET A 1 -8.80 -56.75 55.56
C MET A 1 -9.22 -55.31 55.59
N ILE A 2 -10.52 -55.03 55.23
CA ILE A 2 -11.51 -54.37 56.08
C ILE A 2 -11.22 -52.87 56.29
N ARG A 3 -12.01 -51.90 55.98
CA ARG A 3 -13.49 -51.75 55.93
C ARG A 3 -13.87 -50.42 55.24
N THR A 4 -14.94 -50.51 54.55
CA THR A 4 -15.89 -49.47 54.08
C THR A 4 -16.22 -48.39 55.12
N GLY A 5 -16.42 -47.18 54.65
CA GLY A 5 -17.09 -46.11 55.36
C GLY A 5 -17.61 -45.08 54.36
N ARG A 6 -18.90 -45.24 53.99
CA ARG A 6 -19.71 -44.22 53.33
C ARG A 6 -20.16 -43.22 54.40
N THR A 7 -20.05 -41.92 54.11
CA THR A 7 -20.99 -40.94 54.59
C THR A 7 -21.25 -39.88 53.53
N ALA A 8 -22.51 -39.61 53.35
CA ALA A 8 -23.10 -38.70 52.38
C ALA A 8 -23.13 -37.26 52.89
N SER A 9 -23.41 -36.39 51.95
CA SER A 9 -24.16 -35.10 52.08
C SER A 9 -23.32 -33.84 52.24
N ALA A 10 -23.35 -32.97 51.29
CA ALA A 10 -24.17 -31.77 51.25
C ALA A 10 -23.74 -30.93 50.01
N GLY A 11 -24.71 -30.69 49.15
CA GLY A 11 -24.52 -29.79 48.04
C GLY A 11 -24.44 -28.33 48.52
N THR A 12 -23.47 -27.62 48.01
CA THR A 12 -23.53 -26.18 47.95
C THR A 12 -23.34 -25.81 46.49
N GLY A 13 -24.46 -25.35 45.89
CA GLY A 13 -24.47 -24.84 44.54
C GLY A 13 -23.59 -23.62 44.43
N ALA A 14 -22.50 -23.77 43.70
CA ALA A 14 -21.72 -22.63 43.23
C ALA A 14 -22.51 -21.95 42.10
N ARG A 15 -23.07 -20.81 42.41
CA ARG A 15 -23.67 -19.88 41.43
C ARG A 15 -22.58 -19.48 40.44
N ALA A 16 -22.82 -19.70 39.16
CA ALA A 16 -21.98 -19.14 38.08
C ALA A 16 -21.95 -17.62 38.18
N PRO A 17 -20.82 -16.96 37.93
CA PRO A 17 -20.77 -15.50 37.91
C PRO A 17 -21.64 -14.98 36.75
N GLU A 18 -22.56 -14.08 37.09
CA GLU A 18 -23.37 -13.33 36.13
C GLU A 18 -22.42 -12.53 35.22
N ARG A 19 -22.58 -12.69 33.91
CA ARG A 19 -21.95 -11.84 32.90
C ARG A 19 -22.36 -10.39 33.14
N PRO A 20 -21.41 -9.42 33.19
CA PRO A 20 -21.82 -8.02 33.21
C PRO A 20 -22.57 -7.70 31.92
N ALA A 21 -23.65 -6.95 32.07
CA ALA A 21 -24.51 -6.48 30.98
C ALA A 21 -23.67 -5.83 29.89
N GLY A 22 -23.90 -6.23 28.64
CA GLY A 22 -23.19 -5.73 27.47
C GLY A 22 -23.27 -4.21 27.37
N LEU A 23 -22.15 -3.60 27.12
CA LEU A 23 -22.07 -2.24 26.62
C LEU A 23 -22.87 -2.16 25.31
N PRO A 24 -23.62 -1.10 25.06
CA PRO A 24 -24.38 -0.95 23.83
C PRO A 24 -23.37 -0.99 22.65
N ALA A 25 -23.61 -1.87 21.69
CA ALA A 25 -22.91 -1.89 20.43
C ALA A 25 -22.99 -0.47 19.85
N GLY A 26 -21.82 0.14 19.62
CA GLY A 26 -21.73 1.40 18.90
C GLY A 26 -22.53 1.27 17.61
N ALA A 27 -23.46 2.19 17.37
CA ALA A 27 -24.21 2.22 16.14
C ALA A 27 -23.25 2.21 14.95
N PRO A 28 -23.51 1.40 13.91
CA PRO A 28 -22.70 1.47 12.70
C PRO A 28 -22.72 2.90 12.20
N ALA A 29 -21.54 3.44 11.90
CA ALA A 29 -21.41 4.75 11.29
C ALA A 29 -22.31 4.75 10.05
N ARG A 30 -23.33 5.61 10.08
CA ARG A 30 -24.26 5.77 8.98
C ARG A 30 -23.45 6.21 7.76
N ALA A 31 -23.35 5.34 6.77
CA ALA A 31 -22.89 5.73 5.45
C ALA A 31 -23.65 6.99 5.01
N PRO A 32 -23.02 7.99 4.41
CA PRO A 32 -23.72 9.19 3.95
C PRO A 32 -24.72 8.77 2.88
N GLN A 33 -26.02 8.82 3.23
CA GLN A 33 -27.13 8.66 2.28
C GLN A 33 -27.25 9.93 1.46
N HIS A 34 -26.37 10.13 0.50
CA HIS A 34 -26.57 11.01 -0.65
C HIS A 34 -25.83 10.41 -1.85
N ALA A 35 -26.42 9.35 -2.42
CA ALA A 35 -26.19 9.05 -3.82
C ALA A 35 -26.94 10.13 -4.66
N ALA A 36 -26.38 11.34 -4.73
CA ALA A 36 -26.67 12.24 -5.83
C ALA A 36 -26.01 11.61 -7.06
N GLU A 37 -26.78 11.35 -8.11
CA GLU A 37 -26.23 10.98 -9.43
C GLU A 37 -25.29 12.12 -9.86
N LEU A 38 -23.99 11.95 -9.54
CA LEU A 38 -22.95 12.86 -10.00
C LEU A 38 -22.75 12.59 -11.50
N PRO A 39 -22.80 13.63 -12.36
CA PRO A 39 -22.49 13.45 -13.76
C PRO A 39 -21.06 12.88 -13.86
N ALA A 40 -20.91 11.73 -14.49
CA ALA A 40 -19.61 11.14 -14.79
C ALA A 40 -18.89 12.05 -15.78
N GLY A 41 -18.21 13.08 -15.25
CA GLY A 41 -17.41 14.01 -16.03
C GLY A 41 -16.16 13.33 -16.59
N ALA A 42 -15.61 13.83 -17.67
CA ALA A 42 -14.41 13.32 -18.33
C ALA A 42 -13.20 13.19 -17.36
N ALA A 43 -13.14 13.98 -16.29
CA ALA A 43 -12.10 13.94 -15.27
C ALA A 43 -12.24 12.76 -14.27
N ALA A 44 -13.41 12.15 -14.12
CA ALA A 44 -13.60 11.04 -13.17
C ALA A 44 -12.94 9.74 -13.66
N ARG A 45 -12.92 9.50 -14.96
CA ARG A 45 -12.45 8.25 -15.57
C ARG A 45 -10.95 7.95 -15.33
N PRO A 46 -10.01 8.90 -15.48
CA PRO A 46 -8.61 8.66 -15.15
C PRO A 46 -8.38 8.40 -13.66
N ILE A 47 -9.08 9.11 -12.76
CA ILE A 47 -8.98 8.88 -11.30
C ILE A 47 -9.57 7.52 -10.91
N GLU A 48 -10.68 7.11 -11.52
CA GLU A 48 -11.25 5.78 -11.37
C GLU A 48 -10.27 4.70 -11.86
N GLY A 49 -9.66 4.92 -13.03
CA GLY A 49 -8.62 4.05 -13.57
C GLY A 49 -7.42 3.92 -12.65
N LEU A 50 -6.96 5.04 -12.07
CA LEU A 50 -5.89 5.07 -11.08
C LEU A 50 -6.20 4.18 -9.87
N LEU A 51 -7.33 4.40 -9.20
CA LEU A 51 -7.68 3.69 -7.97
C LEU A 51 -7.95 2.20 -8.21
N LEU A 52 -8.74 1.88 -9.23
CA LEU A 52 -9.02 0.49 -9.58
C LEU A 52 -7.80 -0.23 -10.16
N GLY A 53 -6.95 0.47 -10.91
CA GLY A 53 -5.70 -0.07 -11.43
C GLY A 53 -4.72 -0.42 -10.32
N LEU A 54 -4.57 0.48 -9.34
CA LEU A 54 -3.78 0.24 -8.14
C LEU A 54 -4.33 -0.97 -7.38
N ALA A 55 -5.64 -1.01 -7.12
CA ALA A 55 -6.28 -2.10 -6.39
C ALA A 55 -6.19 -3.45 -7.13
N ALA A 56 -6.30 -3.45 -8.46
CA ALA A 56 -6.13 -4.65 -9.26
C ALA A 56 -4.68 -5.15 -9.25
N GLY A 57 -3.71 -4.24 -9.27
CA GLY A 57 -2.30 -4.57 -9.13
C GLY A 57 -1.98 -5.15 -7.75
N ASP A 58 -2.47 -4.54 -6.69
CA ASP A 58 -2.37 -5.04 -5.32
C ASP A 58 -2.98 -6.46 -5.22
N ALA A 59 -4.21 -6.64 -5.71
CA ALA A 59 -4.88 -7.95 -5.72
C ALA A 59 -4.12 -9.03 -6.50
N ALA A 60 -3.44 -8.67 -7.58
CA ALA A 60 -2.61 -9.58 -8.36
C ALA A 60 -1.29 -9.91 -7.68
N GLY A 61 -0.73 -8.96 -6.95
CA GLY A 61 0.63 -9.03 -6.41
C GLY A 61 0.75 -9.71 -5.06
N TRP A 62 -0.09 -9.37 -4.08
CA TRP A 62 0.05 -9.89 -2.73
C TRP A 62 0.03 -11.42 -2.59
N PRO A 63 -0.73 -12.21 -3.41
CA PRO A 63 -0.65 -13.66 -3.34
C PRO A 63 0.72 -14.17 -3.80
N ALA A 64 1.32 -13.58 -4.83
CA ALA A 64 2.64 -13.95 -5.31
C ALA A 64 3.73 -13.65 -4.27
N ALA A 65 3.65 -12.52 -3.60
CA ALA A 65 4.54 -12.15 -2.51
C ALA A 65 4.44 -13.12 -1.31
N ARG A 66 3.24 -13.55 -0.94
CA ARG A 66 3.03 -14.56 0.12
C ARG A 66 3.62 -15.93 -0.23
N HIS A 67 3.59 -16.31 -1.49
CA HIS A 67 4.18 -17.56 -1.96
C HIS A 67 5.69 -17.48 -2.27
N ARG A 68 6.30 -16.32 -2.05
CA ARG A 68 7.73 -16.11 -2.26
C ARG A 68 8.61 -17.15 -1.57
N ALA A 69 8.25 -17.57 -0.37
CA ALA A 69 8.97 -18.58 0.39
C ALA A 69 9.11 -19.91 -0.37
N SER A 70 8.13 -20.30 -1.18
CA SER A 70 8.18 -21.52 -2.00
C SER A 70 9.16 -21.42 -3.18
N ARG A 71 9.53 -20.20 -3.55
CA ARG A 71 10.47 -19.88 -4.62
C ARG A 71 11.86 -19.46 -4.14
N MET A 72 12.12 -19.58 -2.84
CA MET A 72 13.45 -19.31 -2.29
C MET A 72 14.51 -20.16 -3.03
N PRO A 73 15.70 -19.58 -3.31
CA PRO A 73 16.82 -20.33 -3.85
C PRO A 73 17.09 -21.61 -3.04
N GLU A 74 17.54 -22.65 -3.71
CA GLU A 74 17.75 -23.96 -3.05
C GLU A 74 18.70 -23.86 -1.86
N TRP A 75 19.73 -23.03 -1.94
CA TRP A 75 20.66 -22.80 -0.83
C TRP A 75 19.98 -22.20 0.41
N THR A 76 19.02 -21.29 0.25
CA THR A 76 18.25 -20.73 1.37
C THR A 76 17.37 -21.79 2.02
N ARG A 77 16.70 -22.62 1.19
CA ARG A 77 15.90 -23.75 1.68
C ARG A 77 16.75 -24.77 2.40
N ARG A 78 17.96 -25.00 1.93
CA ARG A 78 18.94 -25.89 2.59
C ARG A 78 19.36 -25.33 3.94
N LEU A 79 19.75 -24.05 3.99
CA LEU A 79 20.13 -23.38 5.23
C LEU A 79 19.01 -23.42 6.28
N THR A 80 17.76 -23.18 5.87
CA THR A 80 16.60 -23.27 6.78
C THR A 80 16.48 -24.69 7.35
N ARG A 81 16.60 -25.73 6.53
CA ARG A 81 16.57 -27.12 7.01
C ARG A 81 17.73 -27.46 7.96
N GLU A 82 18.92 -26.93 7.67
CA GLU A 82 20.09 -27.14 8.54
C GLU A 82 19.89 -26.47 9.90
N LEU A 83 19.32 -25.27 9.94
CA LEU A 83 18.97 -24.57 11.18
C LEU A 83 17.87 -25.28 11.97
N ASP A 84 16.83 -25.79 11.31
CA ASP A 84 15.77 -26.57 11.95
C ASP A 84 16.34 -27.87 12.56
N THR A 85 17.15 -28.57 11.80
CA THR A 85 17.83 -29.81 12.30
C THR A 85 18.74 -29.52 13.49
N PHE A 86 19.50 -28.42 13.45
CA PHE A 86 20.34 -27.97 14.56
C PHE A 86 19.50 -27.66 15.81
N ALA A 87 18.39 -26.95 15.62
CA ALA A 87 17.51 -26.61 16.74
C ALA A 87 16.86 -27.86 17.37
N GLU A 88 16.41 -28.82 16.56
CA GLU A 88 15.87 -30.09 17.02
C GLU A 88 16.91 -30.90 17.81
N GLN A 89 18.13 -30.98 17.28
CA GLN A 89 19.22 -31.72 17.94
C GLN A 89 19.66 -31.10 19.27
N ASN A 90 19.54 -29.78 19.41
CA ASN A 90 19.97 -29.07 20.61
C ASN A 90 18.80 -28.70 21.54
N ALA A 91 17.57 -29.18 21.26
CA ALA A 91 16.36 -28.87 22.01
C ALA A 91 16.15 -27.35 22.20
N THR A 92 16.59 -26.56 21.22
CA THR A 92 16.38 -25.10 21.16
C THR A 92 15.17 -24.78 20.34
N THR A 93 14.49 -23.67 20.67
CA THR A 93 13.39 -23.19 19.85
C THR A 93 13.96 -22.59 18.57
N THR A 94 13.57 -23.10 17.40
CA THR A 94 13.84 -22.42 16.14
C THR A 94 13.20 -21.06 16.17
N LEU A 95 13.96 -20.03 15.76
CA LEU A 95 13.34 -18.78 15.40
C LEU A 95 12.33 -19.08 14.29
N PRO A 96 11.07 -18.64 14.42
CA PRO A 96 10.06 -18.93 13.42
C PRO A 96 10.58 -18.50 12.05
N VAL A 97 10.61 -19.44 11.15
CA VAL A 97 10.89 -19.29 9.73
C VAL A 97 10.08 -18.10 9.20
N PRO A 98 10.59 -17.38 8.22
CA PRO A 98 10.15 -16.03 7.85
C PRO A 98 8.66 -15.78 8.09
N ILE A 99 8.38 -14.68 8.72
CA ILE A 99 7.04 -14.20 9.15
C ILE A 99 5.90 -14.52 8.15
N ALA A 100 6.23 -14.63 6.86
CA ALA A 100 5.30 -15.02 5.81
C ALA A 100 4.75 -16.46 5.92
N LEU A 101 5.46 -17.38 6.59
CA LEU A 101 5.02 -18.78 6.77
C LEU A 101 4.20 -18.99 8.05
N ASN A 102 4.27 -18.08 8.99
CA ASN A 102 3.53 -18.16 10.26
C ASN A 102 2.17 -17.47 10.22
N GLN A 103 1.74 -16.96 9.09
CA GLN A 103 0.39 -16.44 8.96
C GLN A 103 -0.57 -17.61 8.73
N PRO A 104 -1.72 -17.65 9.44
CA PRO A 104 -2.74 -18.64 9.15
C PRO A 104 -3.06 -18.60 7.65
N PRO A 105 -3.27 -19.77 7.01
CA PRO A 105 -3.69 -19.82 5.62
C PRO A 105 -5.07 -19.16 5.51
N GLU A 106 -5.08 -17.86 5.31
CA GLU A 106 -6.32 -17.19 4.93
C GLU A 106 -6.72 -17.69 3.55
N PRO A 107 -8.00 -17.98 3.32
CA PRO A 107 -8.46 -18.30 1.99
C PRO A 107 -8.04 -17.16 1.05
N LEU A 108 -7.52 -17.48 -0.12
CA LEU A 108 -7.19 -16.53 -1.17
C LEU A 108 -8.43 -15.67 -1.44
N ARG A 109 -8.47 -14.49 -0.87
CA ARG A 109 -9.49 -13.51 -1.22
C ARG A 109 -9.04 -12.87 -2.53
N LEU A 110 -9.84 -13.02 -3.54
CA LEU A 110 -9.68 -12.25 -4.78
C LEU A 110 -10.12 -10.82 -4.44
N GLY A 111 -9.18 -9.94 -4.20
CA GLY A 111 -9.45 -8.56 -3.87
C GLY A 111 -8.20 -7.83 -3.41
N PRO A 112 -8.26 -6.48 -3.32
CA PRO A 112 -7.15 -5.64 -2.92
C PRO A 112 -6.76 -5.87 -1.44
N SER A 113 -5.54 -5.52 -1.14
CA SER A 113 -4.90 -5.68 0.16
C SER A 113 -4.58 -4.30 0.77
N ASP A 114 -3.45 -4.20 1.44
CA ASP A 114 -3.05 -3.01 2.19
C ASP A 114 -2.62 -1.83 1.31
N ASP A 115 -2.03 -2.05 0.15
CA ASP A 115 -1.63 -0.95 -0.73
C ASP A 115 -2.84 -0.11 -1.16
N ALA A 116 -3.94 -0.75 -1.54
CA ALA A 116 -5.18 -0.07 -1.89
C ALA A 116 -5.80 0.67 -0.69
N GLU A 117 -5.69 0.15 0.52
CA GLU A 117 -6.19 0.81 1.72
C GLU A 117 -5.33 2.00 2.14
N TRP A 118 -3.99 1.92 2.00
CA TRP A 118 -3.11 3.08 2.21
C TRP A 118 -3.30 4.16 1.15
N ALA A 119 -3.64 3.79 -0.08
CA ALA A 119 -4.06 4.72 -1.11
C ALA A 119 -5.38 5.42 -0.73
N ALA A 120 -6.37 4.69 -0.23
CA ALA A 120 -7.64 5.26 0.24
C ALA A 120 -7.45 6.17 1.48
N PHE A 121 -6.54 5.84 2.40
CA PHE A 121 -6.17 6.71 3.52
C PHE A 121 -5.75 8.11 3.06
N VAL A 122 -4.96 8.19 2.00
CA VAL A 122 -4.54 9.47 1.44
C VAL A 122 -5.68 10.14 0.66
N ALA A 123 -6.53 9.38 -0.01
CA ALA A 123 -7.73 9.92 -0.64
C ALA A 123 -8.65 10.63 0.37
N GLU A 124 -8.82 10.07 1.58
CA GLU A 124 -9.53 10.73 2.67
C GLU A 124 -8.90 12.08 3.05
N SER A 125 -7.56 12.17 3.01
CA SER A 125 -6.85 13.45 3.26
C SER A 125 -7.17 14.50 2.19
N VAL A 126 -7.27 14.08 0.91
CA VAL A 126 -7.68 14.98 -0.18
C VAL A 126 -9.11 15.48 0.04
N LEU A 127 -10.04 14.60 0.38
CA LEU A 127 -11.43 14.97 0.68
C LEU A 127 -11.54 15.88 1.90
N THR A 128 -10.75 15.63 2.93
CA THR A 128 -10.67 16.50 4.12
C THR A 128 -10.16 17.90 3.76
N ALA A 129 -9.14 17.98 2.90
CA ALA A 129 -8.61 19.27 2.42
C ALA A 129 -9.62 20.06 1.56
N ALA A 130 -10.52 19.37 0.86
CA ALA A 130 -11.60 19.98 0.09
C ALA A 130 -12.77 20.43 0.98
N GLY A 131 -12.85 19.97 2.21
CA GLY A 131 -13.94 20.28 3.15
C GLY A 131 -13.91 21.73 3.64
N VAL A 132 -15.05 22.16 4.22
CA VAL A 132 -15.28 23.51 4.72
C VAL A 132 -14.32 23.88 5.85
N LEU A 133 -13.90 22.92 6.66
CA LEU A 133 -13.05 23.15 7.86
C LEU A 133 -11.72 23.84 7.53
N LEU A 134 -11.16 23.60 6.36
CA LEU A 134 -9.87 24.15 5.92
C LEU A 134 -10.02 25.21 4.80
N SER A 135 -11.25 25.64 4.49
CA SER A 135 -11.55 26.53 3.35
C SER A 135 -10.82 27.86 3.36
N ASP A 136 -10.49 28.40 4.55
CA ASP A 136 -9.76 29.67 4.72
C ASP A 136 -8.28 29.60 4.33
N LEU A 137 -7.75 28.39 4.14
CA LEU A 137 -6.36 28.18 3.77
C LEU A 137 -6.20 28.11 2.25
N SER A 138 -5.01 28.47 1.75
CA SER A 138 -4.65 28.21 0.36
C SER A 138 -4.64 26.69 0.05
N ARG A 139 -4.89 26.29 -1.20
CA ARG A 139 -4.91 24.87 -1.65
C ARG A 139 -3.73 24.06 -1.10
N SER A 140 -2.50 24.55 -1.23
CA SER A 140 -1.30 23.88 -0.74
C SER A 140 -1.29 23.74 0.80
N ARG A 141 -1.75 24.76 1.52
CA ARG A 141 -1.82 24.71 2.99
C ARG A 141 -2.93 23.77 3.46
N ARG A 142 -4.08 23.73 2.77
CA ARG A 142 -5.18 22.78 3.05
C ARG A 142 -4.70 21.34 2.96
N MET A 143 -4.00 21.02 1.87
CA MET A 143 -3.48 19.66 1.66
C MET A 143 -2.50 19.24 2.74
N ARG A 144 -1.51 20.11 3.04
CA ARG A 144 -0.52 19.81 4.09
C ARG A 144 -1.16 19.66 5.46
N ALA A 145 -2.12 20.52 5.80
CA ALA A 145 -2.85 20.44 7.07
C ALA A 145 -3.68 19.14 7.16
N ALA A 146 -4.35 18.73 6.09
CA ALA A 146 -5.13 17.50 6.06
C ALA A 146 -4.24 16.25 6.21
N ILE A 147 -3.09 16.22 5.55
CA ILE A 147 -2.10 15.14 5.69
C ILE A 147 -1.58 15.08 7.14
N ASP A 148 -1.19 16.24 7.71
CA ASP A 148 -0.69 16.31 9.08
C ASP A 148 -1.75 15.83 10.09
N LEU A 149 -3.00 16.27 9.94
CA LEU A 149 -4.11 15.83 10.75
C LEU A 149 -4.33 14.31 10.66
N ALA A 150 -4.31 13.75 9.46
CA ALA A 150 -4.53 12.32 9.25
C ALA A 150 -3.45 11.46 9.92
N TRP A 151 -2.17 11.81 9.73
CA TRP A 151 -1.06 11.09 10.35
C TRP A 151 -1.05 11.20 11.87
N ASN A 152 -1.28 12.40 12.43
CA ASN A 152 -1.32 12.59 13.87
C ASN A 152 -2.55 11.91 14.52
N ALA A 153 -3.70 11.90 13.84
CA ALA A 153 -4.88 11.18 14.30
C ALA A 153 -4.62 9.67 14.37
N LEU A 154 -4.04 9.11 13.30
CA LEU A 154 -3.71 7.68 13.25
C LEU A 154 -2.65 7.31 14.31
N ALA A 155 -1.61 8.11 14.49
CA ALA A 155 -0.60 7.85 15.51
C ALA A 155 -1.20 7.89 16.92
N SER A 156 -2.12 8.82 17.18
CA SER A 156 -2.83 8.91 18.46
C SER A 156 -3.76 7.72 18.69
N GLU A 157 -4.45 7.25 17.65
CA GLU A 157 -5.30 6.07 17.71
C GLU A 157 -4.49 4.81 18.04
N VAL A 158 -3.34 4.62 17.38
CA VAL A 158 -2.41 3.51 17.63
C VAL A 158 -1.88 3.54 19.05
N ALA A 159 -1.42 4.71 19.53
CA ALA A 159 -0.92 4.87 20.88
C ALA A 159 -1.99 4.57 21.94
N ALA A 160 -3.20 5.12 21.78
CA ALA A 160 -4.32 4.87 22.69
C ALA A 160 -4.78 3.40 22.69
N ALA A 161 -4.61 2.69 21.59
CA ALA A 161 -4.92 1.26 21.52
C ALA A 161 -3.91 0.43 22.30
N ALA A 162 -2.61 0.73 22.19
CA ALA A 162 -1.55 0.07 22.94
C ALA A 162 -1.70 0.26 24.47
N GLU A 163 -2.11 1.44 24.92
CA GLU A 163 -2.39 1.71 26.35
C GLU A 163 -3.56 0.88 26.90
N ARG A 164 -4.58 0.63 26.07
CA ARG A 164 -5.77 -0.15 26.48
C ARG A 164 -5.53 -1.65 26.53
N ALA A 165 -4.57 -2.16 25.79
CA ALA A 165 -4.28 -3.58 25.73
C ALA A 165 -2.77 -3.84 25.53
N PRO A 166 -1.94 -3.55 26.54
CA PRO A 166 -0.48 -3.63 26.45
C PRO A 166 0.04 -5.04 26.18
N GLU A 167 -0.73 -6.08 26.51
CA GLU A 167 -0.33 -7.48 26.31
C GLU A 167 -0.63 -8.02 24.92
N VAL A 168 -1.30 -7.25 24.06
CA VAL A 168 -1.80 -7.71 22.76
C VAL A 168 -1.37 -6.75 21.65
N GLU A 169 -0.08 -6.46 21.63
CA GLU A 169 0.52 -5.47 20.71
C GLU A 169 0.16 -5.69 19.22
N SER A 170 -0.09 -6.94 18.84
CA SER A 170 -0.46 -7.29 17.46
C SER A 170 -1.96 -7.46 17.21
N ALA A 171 -2.80 -7.50 18.25
CA ALA A 171 -4.23 -7.82 18.11
C ALA A 171 -5.16 -6.61 18.20
N VAL A 172 -4.68 -5.49 18.73
CA VAL A 172 -5.53 -4.30 18.99
C VAL A 172 -5.75 -3.47 17.74
N LEU A 173 -4.76 -3.45 16.84
CA LEU A 173 -4.91 -2.94 15.50
C LEU A 173 -4.23 -3.95 14.56
N PRO A 174 -4.97 -4.69 13.76
CA PRO A 174 -4.41 -5.43 12.66
C PRO A 174 -3.90 -4.42 11.61
N LEU A 175 -2.97 -3.55 12.01
CA LEU A 175 -2.35 -2.58 11.14
C LEU A 175 -1.42 -3.35 10.21
N ARG A 176 -1.96 -3.79 9.09
CA ARG A 176 -1.16 -4.33 8.02
C ARG A 176 -0.48 -3.16 7.32
N ALA A 177 0.77 -2.96 7.68
CA ALA A 177 1.56 -1.84 7.20
C ALA A 177 3.02 -2.24 7.07
N ARG A 178 3.73 -1.59 6.18
CA ARG A 178 5.19 -1.66 6.06
C ARG A 178 5.85 -1.29 7.40
N ILE A 179 7.04 -1.80 7.62
CA ILE A 179 7.82 -1.47 8.82
C ILE A 179 8.05 0.03 8.90
N SER A 180 8.31 0.70 7.77
CA SER A 180 8.46 2.15 7.70
C SER A 180 7.25 2.91 8.25
N VAL A 181 6.06 2.49 7.90
CA VAL A 181 4.81 3.12 8.37
C VAL A 181 4.65 2.93 9.88
N ARG A 182 4.89 1.72 10.38
CA ARG A 182 4.84 1.43 11.82
C ARG A 182 5.85 2.24 12.62
N ALA A 183 7.09 2.30 12.14
CA ALA A 183 8.15 3.09 12.77
C ALA A 183 7.84 4.58 12.72
N GLY A 184 7.36 5.12 11.59
CA GLY A 184 6.95 6.50 11.47
C GLY A 184 5.82 6.89 12.43
N LEU A 185 4.80 6.02 12.59
CA LEU A 185 3.73 6.21 13.58
C LEU A 185 4.25 6.18 15.02
N GLY A 186 5.18 5.25 15.33
CA GLY A 186 5.84 5.20 16.63
C GLY A 186 6.64 6.47 16.90
N ASN A 187 7.39 6.96 15.93
CA ASN A 187 8.15 8.19 16.00
C ASN A 187 7.23 9.42 16.24
N LEU A 188 6.09 9.48 15.54
CA LEU A 188 5.09 10.53 15.78
C LEU A 188 4.53 10.48 17.20
N ALA A 189 4.21 9.28 17.70
CA ALA A 189 3.68 9.07 19.05
C ALA A 189 4.68 9.49 20.14
N THR A 190 5.99 9.38 19.89
CA THR A 190 7.04 9.87 20.81
C THR A 190 7.31 11.38 20.69
N GLY A 191 6.61 12.08 19.80
CA GLY A 191 6.73 13.53 19.62
C GLY A 191 7.67 13.97 18.51
N LEU A 192 8.32 13.05 17.78
CA LEU A 192 9.08 13.41 16.58
C LEU A 192 8.16 13.98 15.51
N ARG A 193 8.71 14.77 14.61
CA ARG A 193 8.00 15.40 13.49
C ARG A 193 8.77 15.18 12.19
N PRO A 194 8.10 15.18 11.03
CA PRO A 194 8.78 15.14 9.74
C PRO A 194 9.79 16.32 9.62
N PRO A 195 10.98 16.09 9.04
CA PRO A 195 11.42 14.86 8.38
C PRO A 195 12.03 13.81 9.31
N ALA A 196 12.23 14.10 10.61
CA ALA A 196 12.89 13.19 11.54
C ALA A 196 12.14 11.84 11.68
N THR A 197 10.82 11.82 11.57
CA THR A 197 10.02 10.59 11.62
C THR A 197 10.37 9.59 10.52
N GLY A 198 10.68 10.08 9.33
CA GLY A 198 11.11 9.26 8.20
C GLY A 198 12.61 9.00 8.21
N HIS A 199 13.42 9.96 8.69
CA HIS A 199 14.86 9.82 8.77
C HIS A 199 15.30 8.79 9.81
N ASP A 200 14.73 8.87 11.03
CA ASP A 200 15.01 7.94 12.13
C ASP A 200 14.15 6.66 12.00
N ASN A 201 14.18 6.05 10.83
CA ASN A 201 13.33 4.93 10.46
C ASN A 201 14.17 3.82 9.81
N PRO A 202 14.17 2.58 10.36
CA PRO A 202 15.02 1.49 9.86
C PRO A 202 14.69 1.05 8.44
N HIS A 203 13.47 1.34 7.95
CA HIS A 203 13.00 1.00 6.61
C HIS A 203 12.64 2.22 5.76
N TYR A 204 13.35 3.33 5.96
CA TYR A 204 13.15 4.60 5.27
C TYR A 204 13.15 4.50 3.73
N PHE A 205 13.73 3.45 3.18
CA PHE A 205 13.94 3.20 1.75
C PHE A 205 12.80 2.44 1.06
N ASP A 206 11.79 1.99 1.82
CA ASP A 206 10.71 1.17 1.25
C ASP A 206 9.70 1.99 0.42
N ASP A 207 8.80 1.29 -0.25
CA ASP A 207 7.89 1.80 -1.26
C ASP A 207 6.52 2.27 -0.74
N ALA A 208 6.28 2.25 0.58
CA ALA A 208 4.98 2.59 1.14
C ALA A 208 4.49 4.00 0.74
N ALA A 209 5.40 4.98 0.68
CA ALA A 209 5.04 6.32 0.22
C ALA A 209 4.82 6.39 -1.29
N CYS A 210 5.43 5.49 -2.08
CA CYS A 210 5.23 5.46 -3.54
C CYS A 210 3.77 5.13 -3.89
N VAL A 211 3.15 4.21 -3.15
CA VAL A 211 1.74 3.85 -3.29
C VAL A 211 0.84 5.04 -2.96
N ARG A 212 1.05 5.67 -1.82
CA ARG A 212 0.27 6.84 -1.37
C ARG A 212 0.41 8.03 -2.33
N ALA A 213 1.61 8.26 -2.83
CA ALA A 213 1.95 9.32 -3.75
C ALA A 213 1.13 9.28 -5.06
N CYS A 214 0.77 8.08 -5.52
CA CYS A 214 -0.08 7.91 -6.69
C CYS A 214 -1.41 8.64 -6.54
N VAL A 215 -2.01 8.59 -5.36
CA VAL A 215 -3.30 9.25 -5.11
C VAL A 215 -3.13 10.75 -4.85
N LEU A 216 -2.05 11.18 -4.19
CA LEU A 216 -1.78 12.62 -4.00
C LEU A 216 -1.64 13.39 -5.32
N ALA A 217 -1.23 12.71 -6.38
CA ALA A 217 -1.08 13.29 -7.70
C ALA A 217 -2.40 13.84 -8.27
N VAL A 218 -3.58 13.35 -7.83
CA VAL A 218 -4.88 13.83 -8.31
C VAL A 218 -5.12 15.31 -7.99
N VAL A 219 -4.39 15.85 -7.02
CA VAL A 219 -4.47 17.28 -6.65
C VAL A 219 -3.78 18.18 -7.67
N HIS A 220 -2.86 17.67 -8.46
CA HIS A 220 -2.04 18.43 -9.41
C HIS A 220 -2.00 17.77 -10.80
N PRO A 221 -3.15 17.50 -11.45
CA PRO A 221 -3.15 16.90 -12.79
C PRO A 221 -2.39 17.79 -13.78
N GLY A 222 -1.42 17.21 -14.49
CA GLY A 222 -0.57 17.91 -15.44
C GLY A 222 0.60 18.71 -14.83
N ASP A 223 0.66 18.88 -13.50
CA ASP A 223 1.77 19.55 -12.82
C ASP A 223 2.62 18.54 -12.04
N ALA A 224 3.52 17.86 -12.78
CA ALA A 224 4.40 16.82 -12.24
C ALA A 224 5.24 17.31 -11.06
N ARG A 225 5.69 18.59 -11.09
CA ARG A 225 6.53 19.16 -10.01
C ARG A 225 5.72 19.39 -8.74
N ALA A 226 4.54 20.01 -8.85
CA ALA A 226 3.70 20.26 -7.67
C ALA A 226 3.21 18.94 -7.05
N ALA A 227 2.91 17.92 -7.87
CA ALA A 227 2.57 16.58 -7.41
C ALA A 227 3.73 15.94 -6.64
N ALA A 228 4.95 16.00 -7.18
CA ALA A 228 6.16 15.50 -6.53
C ALA A 228 6.44 16.19 -5.19
N ASP A 229 6.29 17.52 -5.13
CA ASP A 229 6.52 18.29 -3.90
C ASP A 229 5.47 17.99 -2.81
N LEU A 230 4.23 17.68 -3.19
CA LEU A 230 3.19 17.25 -2.25
C LEU A 230 3.45 15.81 -1.77
N ALA A 231 3.85 14.92 -2.67
CA ALA A 231 4.22 13.54 -2.34
C ALA A 231 5.43 13.48 -1.39
N GLU A 232 6.44 14.33 -1.60
CA GLU A 232 7.56 14.46 -0.66
C GLU A 232 7.08 14.85 0.74
N PHE A 233 6.14 15.78 0.86
CA PHE A 233 5.61 16.19 2.15
C PHE A 233 4.98 15.02 2.91
N ASP A 234 4.16 14.19 2.25
CA ASP A 234 3.60 12.98 2.86
C ASP A 234 4.68 11.92 3.15
N ALA A 235 5.57 11.68 2.18
CA ALA A 235 6.57 10.64 2.30
C ALA A 235 7.46 10.81 3.54
N ARG A 236 7.80 12.03 3.89
CA ARG A 236 8.67 12.34 5.05
C ARG A 236 8.08 11.99 6.41
N TYR A 237 6.83 11.56 6.48
CA TYR A 237 6.28 10.96 7.71
C TYR A 237 6.86 9.57 7.97
N THR A 238 7.24 8.84 6.94
CA THR A 238 7.60 7.42 7.02
C THR A 238 8.87 7.04 6.28
N GLN A 239 9.30 7.81 5.29
CA GLN A 239 10.46 7.52 4.45
C GLN A 239 11.48 8.66 4.40
N ASP A 240 12.69 8.30 3.92
CA ASP A 240 13.75 9.20 3.47
C ASP A 240 14.47 8.60 2.25
N GLY A 241 15.47 9.29 1.71
CA GLY A 241 16.28 8.79 0.59
C GLY A 241 15.46 8.27 -0.59
N ASP A 242 15.71 7.04 -1.00
CA ASP A 242 15.07 6.43 -2.17
C ASP A 242 13.56 6.23 -2.01
N GLY A 243 13.05 6.07 -0.80
CA GLY A 243 11.62 6.02 -0.54
C GLY A 243 10.92 7.35 -0.87
N VAL A 244 11.53 8.48 -0.53
CA VAL A 244 11.05 9.82 -0.90
C VAL A 244 11.20 10.06 -2.39
N HIS A 245 12.34 9.70 -2.99
CA HIS A 245 12.55 9.85 -4.44
C HIS A 245 11.53 9.04 -5.24
N GLY A 246 11.23 7.81 -4.82
CA GLY A 246 10.22 6.96 -5.45
C GLY A 246 8.82 7.56 -5.36
N ALA A 247 8.44 8.12 -4.21
CA ALA A 247 7.17 8.80 -4.02
C ALA A 247 7.04 10.02 -4.95
N ARG A 248 8.08 10.85 -5.04
CA ARG A 248 8.14 11.99 -5.97
C ARG A 248 7.96 11.55 -7.42
N ALA A 249 8.66 10.47 -7.82
CA ALA A 249 8.63 9.94 -9.18
C ALA A 249 7.24 9.40 -9.54
N MET A 250 6.63 8.61 -8.67
CA MET A 250 5.29 8.07 -8.92
C MET A 250 4.24 9.17 -9.00
N ALA A 251 4.28 10.17 -8.09
CA ALA A 251 3.36 11.31 -8.16
C ALA A 251 3.51 12.10 -9.47
N ALA A 252 4.74 12.35 -9.93
CA ALA A 252 5.01 13.05 -11.18
C ALA A 252 4.49 12.27 -12.39
N ALA A 253 4.72 10.95 -12.43
CA ALA A 253 4.20 10.08 -13.48
C ALA A 253 2.67 10.10 -13.54
N ILE A 254 2.01 9.91 -12.40
CA ILE A 254 0.55 9.89 -12.32
C ILE A 254 -0.04 11.26 -12.68
N ALA A 255 0.51 12.36 -12.16
CA ALA A 255 0.02 13.70 -12.51
C ALA A 255 0.07 13.95 -14.02
N THR A 256 1.14 13.49 -14.68
CA THR A 256 1.27 13.55 -16.14
C THR A 256 0.26 12.65 -16.84
N ALA A 257 0.10 11.41 -16.36
CA ALA A 257 -0.86 10.44 -16.91
C ALA A 257 -2.31 10.91 -16.80
N LEU A 258 -2.69 11.59 -15.72
CA LEU A 258 -4.03 12.15 -15.53
C LEU A 258 -4.37 13.28 -16.52
N ALA A 259 -3.35 13.94 -17.10
CA ALA A 259 -3.53 15.02 -18.06
C ALA A 259 -3.29 14.58 -19.51
N SER A 260 -2.57 13.50 -19.72
CA SER A 260 -2.24 12.99 -21.05
C SER A 260 -2.24 11.45 -21.03
N ALA A 261 -2.74 10.83 -22.07
CA ALA A 261 -2.70 9.37 -22.22
C ALA A 261 -1.33 8.87 -22.76
N ASP A 262 -0.25 9.61 -22.52
CA ASP A 262 1.10 9.35 -23.05
C ASP A 262 1.97 8.71 -21.96
N VAL A 263 2.28 7.41 -22.12
CA VAL A 263 3.11 6.65 -21.19
C VAL A 263 4.56 7.13 -21.19
N ASP A 264 5.10 7.53 -22.33
CA ASP A 264 6.49 8.00 -22.41
C ASP A 264 6.64 9.33 -21.68
N ALA A 265 5.69 10.27 -21.86
CA ALA A 265 5.67 11.52 -21.12
C ALA A 265 5.55 11.31 -19.61
N ALA A 266 4.71 10.38 -19.18
CA ALA A 266 4.56 10.04 -17.76
C ALA A 266 5.84 9.43 -17.16
N VAL A 267 6.47 8.52 -17.87
CA VAL A 267 7.73 7.89 -17.44
C VAL A 267 8.89 8.91 -17.40
N GLU A 268 9.00 9.80 -18.38
CA GLU A 268 10.00 10.88 -18.35
C GLU A 268 9.77 11.83 -17.17
N ALA A 269 8.52 12.19 -16.86
CA ALA A 269 8.20 13.00 -15.69
C ALA A 269 8.67 12.34 -14.39
N ALA A 270 8.56 11.00 -14.27
CA ALA A 270 9.12 10.24 -13.16
C ALA A 270 10.64 10.32 -13.11
N LEU A 271 11.31 10.04 -14.24
CA LEU A 271 12.77 10.01 -14.32
C LEU A 271 13.42 11.35 -13.95
N VAL A 272 12.76 12.47 -14.25
CA VAL A 272 13.21 13.82 -13.85
C VAL A 272 13.26 13.98 -12.33
N GLN A 273 12.41 13.28 -11.58
CA GLN A 273 12.40 13.35 -10.11
C GLN A 273 13.43 12.46 -9.43
N LEU A 274 14.11 11.58 -10.18
CA LEU A 274 15.07 10.60 -9.67
C LEU A 274 16.52 11.08 -9.91
N PRO A 275 17.27 11.44 -8.85
CA PRO A 275 18.68 11.83 -9.01
C PRO A 275 19.51 10.65 -9.57
N GLU A 276 20.38 10.91 -10.55
CA GLU A 276 21.21 9.88 -11.19
C GLU A 276 22.21 9.21 -10.26
N THR A 277 22.58 9.89 -9.19
CA THR A 277 23.54 9.41 -8.20
C THR A 277 22.95 8.42 -7.20
N THR A 278 21.61 8.34 -7.12
CA THR A 278 20.90 7.43 -6.22
C THR A 278 20.73 6.05 -6.85
N GLU A 279 20.47 5.04 -6.01
CA GLU A 279 20.21 3.69 -6.49
C GLU A 279 18.93 3.63 -7.32
N ILE A 280 17.83 4.17 -6.81
CA ILE A 280 16.57 4.23 -7.55
C ILE A 280 16.70 4.94 -8.89
N GLY A 281 17.50 6.03 -8.95
CA GLY A 281 17.71 6.79 -10.17
C GLY A 281 18.48 6.01 -11.25
N ARG A 282 19.49 5.24 -10.85
CA ARG A 282 20.23 4.36 -11.77
C ARG A 282 19.37 3.20 -12.26
N ASN A 283 18.69 2.51 -11.32
CA ASN A 283 17.84 1.37 -11.62
C ASN A 283 16.66 1.75 -12.52
N ALA A 284 15.99 2.88 -12.27
CA ALA A 284 14.87 3.32 -13.08
C ALA A 284 15.30 3.63 -14.53
N ARG A 285 16.40 4.37 -14.72
CA ARG A 285 16.90 4.65 -16.08
C ARG A 285 17.33 3.37 -16.78
N HIS A 286 17.94 2.45 -16.06
CA HIS A 286 18.36 1.17 -16.63
C HIS A 286 17.14 0.32 -17.03
N ALA A 287 16.19 0.14 -16.13
CA ALA A 287 14.98 -0.63 -16.39
C ALA A 287 14.14 -0.07 -17.55
N VAL A 288 13.99 1.26 -17.64
CA VAL A 288 13.27 1.91 -18.75
C VAL A 288 14.04 1.74 -20.08
N ARG A 289 15.38 1.81 -20.08
CA ARG A 289 16.16 1.50 -21.29
C ARG A 289 15.96 0.06 -21.75
N LEU A 290 15.97 -0.92 -20.84
CA LEU A 290 15.68 -2.32 -21.15
C LEU A 290 14.29 -2.46 -21.78
N ALA A 291 13.28 -1.82 -21.20
CA ALA A 291 11.92 -1.83 -21.72
C ALA A 291 11.85 -1.26 -23.15
N ARG A 292 12.51 -0.14 -23.42
CA ARG A 292 12.54 0.50 -24.74
C ARG A 292 13.29 -0.33 -25.79
N THR A 293 14.30 -1.09 -25.37
CA THR A 293 15.06 -1.96 -26.28
C THR A 293 14.26 -3.21 -26.68
N HIS A 294 13.35 -3.68 -25.82
CA HIS A 294 12.58 -4.92 -26.02
C HIS A 294 11.09 -4.68 -26.30
N GLN A 295 10.71 -3.49 -26.76
CA GLN A 295 9.30 -3.11 -26.93
C GLN A 295 8.47 -4.05 -27.83
N ASP A 296 9.10 -4.69 -28.82
CA ASP A 296 8.40 -5.60 -29.74
C ASP A 296 7.94 -6.92 -29.08
N GLY A 297 8.56 -7.29 -27.95
CA GLY A 297 8.22 -8.50 -27.20
C GLY A 297 7.17 -8.30 -26.13
N GLY A 298 6.75 -7.05 -25.85
CA GLY A 298 5.82 -6.72 -24.77
C GLY A 298 6.39 -6.88 -23.36
N ALA A 299 5.56 -6.63 -22.35
CA ALA A 299 6.01 -6.59 -20.94
C ALA A 299 6.53 -7.94 -20.43
N PHE A 300 5.95 -9.04 -20.85
CA PHE A 300 6.40 -10.37 -20.40
C PHE A 300 7.81 -10.74 -20.90
N ALA A 301 8.22 -10.22 -22.06
CA ALA A 301 9.53 -10.54 -22.62
C ALA A 301 10.68 -9.97 -21.78
N ILE A 302 10.47 -8.87 -21.06
CA ILE A 302 11.51 -8.25 -20.23
C ILE A 302 11.54 -8.74 -18.79
N VAL A 303 10.53 -9.53 -18.34
CA VAL A 303 10.45 -10.03 -16.97
C VAL A 303 11.74 -10.76 -16.54
N PRO A 304 12.31 -11.71 -17.29
CA PRO A 304 13.54 -12.39 -16.87
C PRO A 304 14.75 -11.42 -16.74
N THR A 305 14.82 -10.41 -17.60
CA THR A 305 15.88 -9.41 -17.55
C THR A 305 15.74 -8.50 -16.35
N LEU A 306 14.51 -8.03 -16.04
CA LEU A 306 14.25 -7.24 -14.83
C LEU A 306 14.52 -8.04 -13.55
N GLU A 307 14.15 -9.32 -13.53
CA GLU A 307 14.44 -10.23 -12.41
C GLU A 307 15.95 -10.34 -12.17
N HIS A 308 16.76 -10.36 -13.24
CA HIS A 308 18.20 -10.53 -13.13
C HIS A 308 18.96 -9.22 -12.84
N GLU A 309 18.53 -8.10 -13.44
CA GLU A 309 19.32 -6.87 -13.46
C GLU A 309 18.83 -5.79 -12.49
N ILE A 310 17.57 -5.88 -12.04
CA ILE A 310 16.95 -4.86 -11.17
C ILE A 310 16.61 -5.42 -9.79
N VAL A 311 16.15 -6.67 -9.71
CA VAL A 311 15.69 -7.25 -8.45
C VAL A 311 16.87 -7.79 -7.65
N ASP A 312 17.07 -7.32 -6.43
CA ASP A 312 18.12 -7.83 -5.55
C ASP A 312 17.66 -9.15 -4.87
N HIS A 313 18.41 -10.22 -5.13
CA HIS A 313 18.15 -11.55 -4.60
C HIS A 313 18.80 -11.83 -3.25
N VAL A 314 19.67 -10.94 -2.77
CA VAL A 314 20.49 -11.19 -1.58
C VAL A 314 20.00 -10.38 -0.39
N TYR A 315 19.83 -9.07 -0.54
CA TYR A 315 19.55 -8.16 0.56
C TYR A 315 18.16 -7.55 0.55
N SER A 316 17.45 -7.60 -0.59
CA SER A 316 16.14 -6.97 -0.69
C SER A 316 15.06 -7.71 0.10
N TYR A 317 14.28 -6.94 0.81
CA TYR A 317 13.03 -7.40 1.41
C TYR A 317 11.87 -7.48 0.40
N GLY A 318 12.11 -7.07 -0.85
CA GLY A 318 11.11 -7.06 -1.92
C GLY A 318 10.16 -5.88 -1.86
N ILE A 319 10.50 -4.86 -1.08
CA ILE A 319 9.71 -3.65 -0.84
C ILE A 319 10.55 -2.37 -1.02
N ALA A 320 11.77 -2.49 -1.51
CA ALA A 320 12.63 -1.33 -1.74
C ALA A 320 12.10 -0.49 -2.91
N ALA A 321 11.92 0.81 -2.69
CA ALA A 321 11.51 1.73 -3.76
C ALA A 321 12.46 1.70 -4.95
N ALA A 322 13.76 1.43 -4.70
CA ALA A 322 14.80 1.30 -5.73
C ALA A 322 14.63 0.08 -6.65
N GLU A 323 13.71 -0.84 -6.34
CA GLU A 323 13.36 -1.99 -7.17
C GLU A 323 11.93 -1.89 -7.70
N THR A 324 10.96 -1.62 -6.83
CA THR A 324 9.53 -1.64 -7.18
C THR A 324 9.14 -0.54 -8.16
N VAL A 325 9.65 0.68 -7.98
CA VAL A 325 9.38 1.81 -8.89
C VAL A 325 10.03 1.60 -10.26
N PRO A 326 11.34 1.25 -10.39
CA PRO A 326 11.94 0.90 -11.67
C PRO A 326 11.18 -0.19 -12.44
N VAL A 327 10.78 -1.25 -11.76
CA VAL A 327 10.00 -2.35 -12.36
C VAL A 327 8.65 -1.85 -12.87
N ALA A 328 7.91 -1.05 -12.08
CA ALA A 328 6.63 -0.51 -12.49
C ALA A 328 6.74 0.39 -13.72
N LEU A 329 7.74 1.30 -13.76
CA LEU A 329 7.99 2.19 -14.89
C LEU A 329 8.38 1.41 -16.16
N ALA A 330 9.27 0.42 -16.03
CA ALA A 330 9.72 -0.40 -17.16
C ALA A 330 8.55 -1.23 -17.74
N LEU A 331 7.76 -1.86 -16.90
CA LEU A 331 6.63 -2.67 -17.37
C LEU A 331 5.49 -1.83 -17.95
N ALA A 332 5.23 -0.65 -17.40
CA ALA A 332 4.28 0.30 -18.02
C ALA A 332 4.78 0.74 -19.42
N THR A 333 6.09 0.99 -19.57
CA THR A 333 6.73 1.34 -20.87
C THR A 333 6.59 0.17 -21.85
N ALA A 334 7.03 -1.03 -21.48
CA ALA A 334 7.00 -2.21 -22.37
C ALA A 334 5.57 -2.62 -22.75
N ALA A 335 4.62 -2.48 -21.84
CA ALA A 335 3.21 -2.70 -22.10
C ALA A 335 2.56 -1.55 -22.88
N ARG A 336 3.27 -0.46 -23.18
CA ARG A 336 2.73 0.73 -23.85
C ARG A 336 1.47 1.27 -23.14
N GLY A 337 1.52 1.33 -21.81
CA GLY A 337 0.43 1.79 -20.96
C GLY A 337 -0.74 0.81 -20.79
N ARG A 338 -0.67 -0.42 -21.33
CA ARG A 338 -1.75 -1.40 -21.20
C ARG A 338 -1.69 -2.11 -19.85
N MET A 339 -2.69 -1.88 -19.00
CA MET A 339 -2.78 -2.46 -17.66
C MET A 339 -2.86 -3.99 -17.70
N THR A 340 -3.62 -4.56 -18.65
CA THR A 340 -3.82 -6.00 -18.80
C THR A 340 -2.54 -6.78 -19.13
N GLU A 341 -1.47 -6.09 -19.44
CA GLU A 341 -0.15 -6.65 -19.70
C GLU A 341 0.84 -6.28 -18.59
N ALA A 342 0.89 -5.00 -18.17
CA ALA A 342 1.83 -4.52 -17.18
C ALA A 342 1.63 -5.17 -15.81
N VAL A 343 0.39 -5.26 -15.33
CA VAL A 343 0.07 -5.81 -14.00
C VAL A 343 0.41 -7.30 -13.90
N PRO A 344 -0.04 -8.19 -14.82
CA PRO A 344 0.35 -9.59 -14.75
C PRO A 344 1.85 -9.83 -14.91
N ALA A 345 2.53 -9.04 -15.75
CA ALA A 345 3.98 -9.14 -15.90
C ALA A 345 4.71 -8.75 -14.60
N ALA A 346 4.27 -7.69 -13.91
CA ALA A 346 4.81 -7.30 -12.62
C ALA A 346 4.58 -8.38 -11.54
N ALA A 347 3.41 -9.02 -11.53
CA ALA A 347 3.11 -10.11 -10.60
C ALA A 347 3.99 -11.35 -10.81
N CYS A 348 4.59 -11.54 -12.00
CA CYS A 348 5.56 -12.59 -12.25
C CYS A 348 6.88 -12.38 -11.50
N LEU A 349 7.24 -11.14 -11.16
CA LEU A 349 8.41 -10.78 -10.36
C LEU A 349 8.11 -10.97 -8.87
N SER A 350 7.98 -12.20 -8.43
CA SER A 350 7.43 -12.56 -7.12
C SER A 350 8.11 -11.89 -5.92
N ARG A 351 9.36 -11.44 -6.08
CA ARG A 351 10.11 -10.77 -5.01
C ARG A 351 9.62 -9.35 -4.77
N VAL A 352 9.26 -8.63 -5.81
CA VAL A 352 8.73 -7.25 -5.75
C VAL A 352 7.22 -7.19 -5.99
N ALA A 353 6.57 -8.35 -6.04
CA ALA A 353 5.14 -8.45 -6.37
C ALA A 353 4.22 -7.84 -5.30
N ASP A 354 4.73 -7.50 -4.14
CA ASP A 354 3.91 -6.90 -3.09
C ASP A 354 3.37 -5.51 -3.50
N SER A 355 4.19 -4.67 -4.13
CA SER A 355 3.75 -3.33 -4.56
C SER A 355 4.02 -3.01 -6.04
N ALA A 356 5.00 -3.64 -6.70
CA ALA A 356 5.29 -3.29 -8.09
C ALA A 356 4.08 -3.44 -9.03
N PRO A 357 3.21 -4.47 -8.90
CA PRO A 357 1.98 -4.55 -9.69
C PRO A 357 0.97 -3.45 -9.34
N ALA A 358 0.88 -3.03 -8.06
CA ALA A 358 0.01 -1.93 -7.64
C ALA A 358 0.46 -0.60 -8.26
N LEU A 359 1.77 -0.31 -8.25
CA LEU A 359 2.35 0.88 -8.87
C LEU A 359 2.19 0.88 -10.40
N ALA A 360 2.42 -0.27 -11.05
CA ALA A 360 2.21 -0.43 -12.48
C ALA A 360 0.72 -0.28 -12.85
N GLY A 361 -0.17 -0.84 -12.04
CA GLY A 361 -1.60 -0.72 -12.18
C GLY A 361 -2.11 0.71 -11.99
N ALA A 362 -1.56 1.43 -11.00
CA ALA A 362 -1.86 2.85 -10.78
C ALA A 362 -1.53 3.69 -12.01
N LEU A 363 -0.31 3.53 -12.56
CA LEU A 363 0.14 4.29 -13.71
C LEU A 363 -0.65 3.94 -14.98
N THR A 364 -0.76 2.66 -15.30
CA THR A 364 -1.46 2.22 -16.52
C THR A 364 -2.97 2.42 -16.42
N GLY A 365 -3.55 2.33 -15.23
CA GLY A 365 -4.94 2.66 -14.96
C GLY A 365 -5.24 4.16 -15.13
N ALA A 366 -4.36 5.03 -14.65
CA ALA A 366 -4.47 6.47 -14.86
C ALA A 366 -4.39 6.86 -16.35
N LEU A 367 -3.51 6.19 -17.11
CA LEU A 367 -3.37 6.39 -18.56
C LEU A 367 -4.61 5.93 -19.36
N GLY A 368 -5.14 4.75 -19.02
CA GLY A 368 -6.22 4.11 -19.76
C GLY A 368 -7.62 4.49 -19.27
N GLY A 369 -7.73 5.03 -18.07
CA GLY A 369 -9.02 5.29 -17.42
C GLY A 369 -9.78 4.03 -16.99
N GLY A 370 -10.88 4.21 -16.26
CA GLY A 370 -11.68 3.11 -15.70
C GLY A 370 -12.20 2.11 -16.73
N ASP A 371 -12.49 2.57 -17.94
CA ASP A 371 -13.00 1.72 -19.04
C ASP A 371 -11.95 0.75 -19.59
N SER A 372 -10.67 0.99 -19.37
CA SER A 372 -9.57 0.11 -19.79
C SER A 372 -9.43 -1.13 -18.90
N ILE A 373 -10.07 -1.13 -17.74
CA ILE A 373 -9.97 -2.20 -16.75
C ILE A 373 -10.98 -3.30 -17.07
N PRO A 374 -10.56 -4.58 -17.18
CA PRO A 374 -11.49 -5.67 -17.41
C PRO A 374 -12.60 -5.71 -16.36
N ALA A 375 -13.85 -5.93 -16.79
CA ALA A 375 -15.01 -5.90 -15.90
C ALA A 375 -14.87 -6.83 -14.68
N ALA A 376 -14.29 -8.02 -14.87
CA ALA A 376 -14.05 -8.98 -13.79
C ALA A 376 -13.05 -8.46 -12.75
N TRP A 377 -12.01 -7.72 -13.18
CA TRP A 377 -11.04 -7.13 -12.26
C TRP A 377 -11.66 -5.95 -11.51
N ARG A 378 -12.42 -5.12 -12.22
CA ARG A 378 -13.15 -4.01 -11.64
C ARG A 378 -14.09 -4.48 -10.53
N GLU A 379 -14.87 -5.51 -10.78
CA GLU A 379 -15.81 -6.06 -9.79
C GLU A 379 -15.07 -6.66 -8.58
N ALA A 380 -14.02 -7.45 -8.81
CA ALA A 380 -13.25 -8.10 -7.75
C ALA A 380 -12.47 -7.11 -6.87
N CYS A 381 -12.05 -5.97 -7.42
CA CYS A 381 -11.18 -5.02 -6.74
C CYS A 381 -11.88 -3.74 -6.28
N ARG A 382 -13.19 -3.63 -6.50
CA ARG A 382 -13.96 -2.42 -6.24
C ARG A 382 -14.08 -2.07 -4.75
N THR A 383 -14.14 -3.08 -3.88
CA THR A 383 -14.47 -2.87 -2.47
C THR A 383 -13.29 -3.23 -1.56
N LEU A 384 -12.93 -2.35 -0.65
CA LEU A 384 -11.88 -2.57 0.34
C LEU A 384 -12.35 -3.49 1.47
N SER A 385 -11.43 -4.33 1.96
CA SER A 385 -11.72 -5.32 3.00
C SER A 385 -11.54 -4.81 4.43
N GLY A 386 -10.79 -3.73 4.64
CA GLY A 386 -10.39 -3.24 5.96
C GLY A 386 -9.25 -4.05 6.58
N CYS A 387 -8.41 -4.70 5.76
CA CYS A 387 -7.33 -5.56 6.25
C CYS A 387 -6.17 -4.77 6.87
N ALA A 388 -5.93 -3.55 6.44
CA ALA A 388 -4.92 -2.65 6.98
C ALA A 388 -5.53 -1.59 7.89
N LEU A 389 -6.62 -1.02 7.45
CA LEU A 389 -7.34 0.05 8.13
C LEU A 389 -8.82 -0.35 8.28
N PRO A 390 -9.21 -0.98 9.41
CA PRO A 390 -10.56 -1.55 9.59
C PRO A 390 -11.72 -0.58 9.29
N ARG A 391 -11.51 0.72 9.48
CA ARG A 391 -12.51 1.74 9.17
C ARG A 391 -12.83 1.89 7.68
N LEU A 392 -11.93 1.40 6.81
CA LEU A 392 -12.09 1.42 5.35
C LEU A 392 -12.87 0.20 4.82
N ALA A 393 -13.23 -0.76 5.67
CA ALA A 393 -14.01 -1.91 5.26
C ALA A 393 -15.32 -1.48 4.57
N GLY A 394 -15.57 -2.00 3.37
CA GLY A 394 -16.75 -1.67 2.58
C GLY A 394 -16.62 -0.39 1.74
N THR A 395 -15.49 0.32 1.78
CA THR A 395 -15.28 1.49 0.92
C THR A 395 -15.28 1.07 -0.55
N ASP A 396 -16.11 1.74 -1.34
CA ASP A 396 -16.21 1.57 -2.79
C ASP A 396 -15.25 2.51 -3.51
N LEU A 397 -14.28 1.96 -4.23
CA LEU A 397 -13.26 2.75 -4.92
C LEU A 397 -13.80 3.56 -6.11
N VAL A 398 -14.91 3.15 -6.72
CA VAL A 398 -15.57 3.91 -7.79
C VAL A 398 -16.25 5.14 -7.21
N GLU A 399 -16.94 4.97 -6.08
CA GLU A 399 -17.54 6.10 -5.36
C GLU A 399 -16.47 7.06 -4.85
N LEU A 400 -15.36 6.53 -4.30
CA LEU A 400 -14.22 7.32 -3.84
C LEU A 400 -13.60 8.13 -5.00
N ALA A 401 -13.43 7.51 -6.17
CA ALA A 401 -12.94 8.21 -7.38
C ALA A 401 -13.87 9.34 -7.81
N ALA A 402 -15.19 9.10 -7.79
CA ALA A 402 -16.18 10.12 -8.13
C ALA A 402 -16.15 11.30 -7.15
N LEU A 403 -16.02 11.02 -5.83
CA LEU A 403 -15.87 12.06 -4.81
C LEU A 403 -14.60 12.89 -5.03
N LEU A 404 -13.46 12.24 -5.29
CA LEU A 404 -12.21 12.93 -5.61
C LEU A 404 -12.36 13.82 -6.85
N ALA A 405 -12.93 13.29 -7.93
CA ALA A 405 -13.13 14.04 -9.18
C ALA A 405 -14.07 15.24 -9.03
N ALA A 406 -14.99 15.19 -8.08
CA ALA A 406 -15.93 16.28 -7.79
C ALA A 406 -15.32 17.42 -6.98
N THR A 407 -14.11 17.24 -6.41
CA THR A 407 -13.48 18.28 -5.59
C THR A 407 -12.87 19.39 -6.43
N GLU A 408 -12.90 20.63 -5.94
CA GLU A 408 -12.17 21.75 -6.55
C GLU A 408 -10.64 21.56 -6.58
N LEU A 409 -10.12 20.65 -5.71
CA LEU A 409 -8.69 20.39 -5.59
C LEU A 409 -8.14 19.55 -6.75
N THR A 410 -8.98 18.85 -7.49
CA THR A 410 -8.58 18.00 -8.62
C THR A 410 -8.77 18.69 -9.98
N SER A 411 -9.39 19.86 -9.98
CA SER A 411 -9.55 20.64 -11.21
C SER A 411 -8.22 21.24 -11.66
N PRO A 412 -7.88 21.17 -12.95
CA PRO A 412 -6.74 21.90 -13.50
C PRO A 412 -6.84 23.38 -13.14
N LYS A 413 -5.73 23.99 -12.75
CA LYS A 413 -5.71 25.45 -12.64
C LYS A 413 -5.91 26.02 -14.03
N GLY A 414 -7.01 26.77 -14.22
CA GLY A 414 -7.26 27.56 -15.42
C GLY A 414 -6.22 28.66 -15.60
#